data_10f32f7eba1ee92726ff3de900eee450
#
_entry.id   10f32f7eba1ee92726ff3de900eee450
#
_cell.length_a   1.000
_cell.length_b   1.000
_cell.length_c   1.000
_cell.angle_alpha   90.00
_cell.angle_beta   90.00
_cell.angle_gamma   90.00
#
_symmetry.space_group_name_H-M   'P 1'
#
loop_
_entity.id
_entity.type
_entity.pdbx_description
1 polymer ?
#
loop_
_entity_poly.entity_id
_entity_poly.type
_entity_poly.pdbx_seq_one_letter_code
_entity_poly.pdbx_strand_id
1 'polypeptide(L)'
;MIYLGTFSRAIAPSIRISYMVLPKTLLPAYEENGRCFSATVSKTDQKILEEFMRSGAFERHLNRMRAQYKGKHDLLIRLLKEFGRVYTVSGENAGVHVLVHLPRGLSEAEAVQRAKEDGVRVYGLERYCIGAAADPAQGGTVLLGYAGLSEEEIAEAAAILKKCWNA
;
A
#
# COMPACT_ATOMS: atom_id res chain seq x y z
N MET A 1 -21.53 12.79 2.59
CA MET A 1 -20.43 11.83 2.44
C MET A 1 -19.83 11.57 3.83
N ILE A 2 -19.54 10.30 4.17
CA ILE A 2 -18.80 9.92 5.38
C ILE A 2 -17.34 9.74 4.97
N TYR A 3 -16.41 10.36 5.69
CA TYR A 3 -14.98 10.20 5.44
C TYR A 3 -14.37 9.33 6.53
N LEU A 4 -13.62 8.30 6.12
CA LEU A 4 -12.86 7.41 7.01
C LEU A 4 -11.37 7.60 6.78
N GLY A 5 -10.62 7.76 7.85
CA GLY A 5 -9.17 7.89 7.80
C GLY A 5 -8.48 7.06 8.87
N THR A 6 -7.18 6.80 8.68
CA THR A 6 -6.37 6.08 9.65
C THR A 6 -5.00 6.73 9.83
N PHE A 7 -4.52 6.80 11.06
CA PHE A 7 -3.16 7.22 11.38
C PHE A 7 -2.14 6.09 11.26
N SER A 8 -2.60 4.83 11.18
CA SER A 8 -1.72 3.66 11.06
C SER A 8 -0.83 3.69 9.81
N ARG A 9 -1.28 4.30 8.73
CA ARG A 9 -0.45 4.50 7.51
C ARG A 9 0.33 5.80 7.53
N ALA A 10 -0.18 6.81 8.25
CA ALA A 10 0.40 8.14 8.25
C ALA A 10 1.53 8.29 9.28
N ILE A 11 1.48 7.53 10.38
CA ILE A 11 2.45 7.63 11.50
C ILE A 11 3.18 6.31 11.67
N ALA A 12 2.49 5.28 12.14
CA ALA A 12 3.07 3.95 12.35
C ALA A 12 1.96 2.89 12.40
N PRO A 13 2.18 1.67 11.88
CA PRO A 13 1.19 0.58 11.89
C PRO A 13 0.72 0.20 13.30
N SER A 14 1.58 0.37 14.32
CA SER A 14 1.30 0.04 15.72
C SER A 14 0.31 0.98 16.41
N ILE A 15 0.10 2.21 15.89
CA ILE A 15 -0.76 3.20 16.56
C ILE A 15 -2.24 2.80 16.58
N ARG A 16 -2.71 2.04 15.60
CA ARG A 16 -4.06 1.47 15.51
C ARG A 16 -5.21 2.46 15.76
N ILE A 17 -5.05 3.72 15.37
CA ILE A 17 -6.06 4.77 15.49
C ILE A 17 -6.63 5.09 14.11
N SER A 18 -7.95 5.03 14.03
CA SER A 18 -8.73 5.47 12.87
C SER A 18 -9.73 6.54 13.30
N TYR A 19 -10.20 7.32 12.36
CA TYR A 19 -11.20 8.36 12.61
C TYR A 19 -12.26 8.39 11.51
N MET A 20 -13.42 8.89 11.88
CA MET A 20 -14.55 9.07 10.98
C MET A 20 -15.05 10.52 11.08
N VAL A 21 -15.25 11.15 9.93
CA VAL A 21 -15.89 12.47 9.85
C VAL A 21 -17.31 12.28 9.31
N LEU A 22 -18.27 12.58 10.17
CA LEU A 22 -19.69 12.48 9.85
C LEU A 22 -20.25 13.82 9.36
N PRO A 23 -21.14 13.83 8.36
CA PRO A 23 -21.93 15.00 8.05
C PRO A 23 -22.86 15.32 9.21
N LYS A 24 -23.16 16.61 9.40
CA LYS A 24 -23.99 17.11 10.53
C LYS A 24 -25.34 16.41 10.63
N THR A 25 -25.94 16.02 9.51
CA THR A 25 -27.22 15.30 9.45
C THR A 25 -27.19 13.91 10.07
N LEU A 26 -26.04 13.28 10.21
CA LEU A 26 -25.90 11.95 10.82
C LEU A 26 -25.45 11.99 12.29
N LEU A 27 -25.06 13.16 12.81
CA LEU A 27 -24.62 13.28 14.20
C LEU A 27 -25.70 12.86 15.22
N PRO A 28 -26.99 13.26 15.09
CA PRO A 28 -27.99 12.81 16.06
C PRO A 28 -28.17 11.31 16.10
N ALA A 29 -28.22 10.65 14.93
CA ALA A 29 -28.32 9.20 14.85
C ALA A 29 -27.08 8.49 15.41
N TYR A 30 -25.88 9.04 15.20
CA TYR A 30 -24.65 8.53 15.78
C TYR A 30 -24.64 8.67 17.31
N GLU A 31 -25.06 9.82 17.84
CA GLU A 31 -25.14 10.05 19.27
C GLU A 31 -26.15 9.13 19.95
N GLU A 32 -27.30 8.93 19.34
CA GLU A 32 -28.34 8.04 19.87
C GLU A 32 -27.90 6.58 19.90
N ASN A 33 -27.35 6.06 18.79
CA ASN A 33 -26.99 4.66 18.66
C ASN A 33 -25.56 4.35 19.15
N GLY A 34 -24.69 5.35 19.24
CA GLY A 34 -23.28 5.19 19.64
C GLY A 34 -23.04 5.24 21.14
N ARG A 35 -24.01 5.69 21.95
CA ARG A 35 -23.85 5.88 23.41
C ARG A 35 -23.51 4.59 24.19
N CYS A 36 -23.90 3.45 23.67
CA CYS A 36 -23.64 2.15 24.30
C CYS A 36 -22.22 1.62 24.04
N PHE A 37 -21.45 2.24 23.13
CA PHE A 37 -20.11 1.79 22.80
C PHE A 37 -19.05 2.60 23.54
N SER A 38 -18.11 1.90 24.16
CA SER A 38 -16.91 2.53 24.74
C SER A 38 -15.93 2.93 23.63
N ALA A 39 -15.22 4.03 23.85
CA ALA A 39 -14.12 4.41 22.98
C ALA A 39 -13.05 3.32 22.95
N THR A 40 -12.68 2.84 21.76
CA THR A 40 -11.65 1.80 21.58
C THR A 40 -10.22 2.35 21.65
N VAL A 41 -10.08 3.67 21.54
CA VAL A 41 -8.79 4.38 21.63
C VAL A 41 -8.63 5.02 23.00
N SER A 42 -7.50 4.76 23.66
CA SER A 42 -7.22 5.33 24.97
C SER A 42 -7.17 6.88 24.90
N LYS A 43 -7.60 7.54 25.97
CA LYS A 43 -7.50 9.01 26.08
C LYS A 43 -6.05 9.49 26.06
N THR A 44 -5.13 8.68 26.58
CA THR A 44 -3.69 8.97 26.57
C THR A 44 -3.17 9.02 25.14
N ASP A 45 -3.49 8.01 24.31
CA ASP A 45 -3.06 7.98 22.91
C ASP A 45 -3.67 9.13 22.10
N GLN A 46 -4.94 9.46 22.36
CA GLN A 46 -5.59 10.63 21.73
C GLN A 46 -4.87 11.92 22.12
N LYS A 47 -4.45 12.08 23.38
CA LYS A 47 -3.73 13.27 23.83
C LYS A 47 -2.33 13.39 23.26
N ILE A 48 -1.61 12.28 23.15
CA ILE A 48 -0.31 12.23 22.48
C ILE A 48 -0.45 12.64 21.01
N LEU A 49 -1.46 12.10 20.32
CA LEU A 49 -1.72 12.43 18.93
C LEU A 49 -2.12 13.90 18.74
N GLU A 50 -2.97 14.43 19.65
CA GLU A 50 -3.34 15.86 19.64
C GLU A 50 -2.08 16.75 19.75
N GLU A 51 -1.18 16.46 20.70
CA GLU A 51 0.03 17.24 20.88
C GLU A 51 0.99 17.12 19.70
N PHE A 52 1.12 15.92 19.13
CA PHE A 52 1.91 15.69 17.92
C PHE A 52 1.40 16.51 16.72
N MET A 53 0.08 16.62 16.57
CA MET A 53 -0.53 17.43 15.51
C MET A 53 -0.38 18.92 15.82
N ARG A 54 -0.65 19.36 17.04
CA ARG A 54 -0.65 20.77 17.46
C ARG A 54 0.74 21.41 17.42
N SER A 55 1.79 20.64 17.70
CA SER A 55 3.19 21.08 17.58
C SER A 55 3.68 21.24 16.13
N GLY A 56 2.86 20.87 15.13
CA GLY A 56 3.27 20.83 13.72
C GLY A 56 4.23 19.69 13.37
N ALA A 57 4.56 18.83 14.33
CA ALA A 57 5.46 17.68 14.10
C ALA A 57 4.83 16.67 13.14
N PHE A 58 3.52 16.49 13.16
CA PHE A 58 2.79 15.61 12.26
C PHE A 58 2.95 16.05 10.79
N GLU A 59 2.78 17.33 10.48
CA GLU A 59 2.95 17.84 9.11
C GLU A 59 4.39 17.68 8.62
N ARG A 60 5.38 18.00 9.47
CA ARG A 60 6.81 17.79 9.14
C ARG A 60 7.09 16.31 8.87
N HIS A 61 6.53 15.41 9.67
CA HIS A 61 6.65 13.97 9.46
C HIS A 61 6.05 13.56 8.11
N LEU A 62 4.82 13.98 7.80
CA LEU A 62 4.16 13.65 6.52
C LEU A 62 4.97 14.14 5.31
N ASN A 63 5.48 15.37 5.37
CA ASN A 63 6.25 15.94 4.26
C ASN A 63 7.55 15.17 4.03
N ARG A 64 8.25 14.78 5.10
CA ARG A 64 9.44 13.94 5.02
C ARG A 64 9.12 12.56 4.41
N MET A 65 8.06 11.91 4.88
CA MET A 65 7.64 10.59 4.36
C MET A 65 7.23 10.66 2.89
N ARG A 66 6.49 11.70 2.49
CA ARG A 66 6.13 11.93 1.08
C ARG A 66 7.36 12.05 0.18
N ALA A 67 8.37 12.81 0.61
CA ALA A 67 9.60 12.97 -0.15
C ALA A 67 10.35 11.64 -0.31
N GLN A 68 10.51 10.88 0.77
CA GLN A 68 11.16 9.58 0.76
C GLN A 68 10.42 8.55 -0.12
N TYR A 69 9.10 8.45 0.04
CA TYR A 69 8.31 7.49 -0.75
C TYR A 69 8.27 7.87 -2.22
N LYS A 70 8.26 9.16 -2.55
CA LYS A 70 8.31 9.63 -3.93
C LYS A 70 9.60 9.19 -4.62
N GLY A 71 10.76 9.36 -3.98
CA GLY A 71 12.05 8.91 -4.53
C GLY A 71 12.07 7.41 -4.84
N LYS A 72 11.67 6.59 -3.87
CA LYS A 72 11.57 5.12 -4.01
C LYS A 72 10.56 4.71 -5.09
N HIS A 73 9.41 5.36 -5.13
CA HIS A 73 8.39 5.15 -6.15
C HIS A 73 8.93 5.43 -7.55
N ASP A 74 9.49 6.62 -7.77
CA ASP A 74 9.98 7.05 -9.07
C ASP A 74 11.13 6.14 -9.56
N LEU A 75 11.99 5.67 -8.64
CA LEU A 75 13.01 4.67 -8.93
C LEU A 75 12.38 3.34 -9.39
N LEU A 76 11.43 2.79 -8.61
CA LEU A 76 10.78 1.53 -8.95
C LEU A 76 10.07 1.60 -10.30
N ILE A 77 9.27 2.65 -10.54
CA ILE A 77 8.56 2.83 -11.82
C ILE A 77 9.54 2.91 -12.99
N ARG A 78 10.66 3.62 -12.85
CA ARG A 78 11.69 3.71 -13.88
C ARG A 78 12.26 2.33 -14.20
N LEU A 79 12.60 1.54 -13.18
CA LEU A 79 13.15 0.19 -13.36
C LEU A 79 12.13 -0.77 -13.98
N LEU A 80 10.86 -0.71 -13.57
CA LEU A 80 9.80 -1.55 -14.13
C LEU A 80 9.55 -1.25 -15.63
N LYS A 81 9.72 0.00 -16.07
CA LYS A 81 9.63 0.35 -17.50
C LYS A 81 10.69 -0.35 -18.36
N GLU A 82 11.80 -0.77 -17.77
CA GLU A 82 12.84 -1.52 -18.44
C GLU A 82 12.52 -3.01 -18.65
N PHE A 83 11.44 -3.52 -18.04
CA PHE A 83 11.01 -4.92 -18.21
C PHE A 83 10.44 -5.20 -19.61
N GLY A 84 10.11 -4.14 -20.34
CA GLY A 84 9.53 -4.22 -21.68
C GLY A 84 8.04 -3.87 -21.70
N ARG A 85 7.51 -3.63 -22.91
CA ARG A 85 6.14 -3.16 -23.12
C ARG A 85 5.05 -4.17 -22.77
N VAL A 86 5.42 -5.42 -22.56
CA VAL A 86 4.51 -6.51 -22.20
C VAL A 86 4.07 -6.45 -20.73
N TYR A 87 4.85 -5.73 -19.91
CA TYR A 87 4.50 -5.46 -18.51
C TYR A 87 3.88 -4.07 -18.40
N THR A 88 2.76 -3.98 -17.73
CA THR A 88 2.12 -2.70 -17.44
C THR A 88 1.97 -2.47 -15.96
N VAL A 89 2.08 -1.22 -15.53
CA VAL A 89 2.01 -0.83 -14.12
C VAL A 89 0.74 -0.02 -13.89
N SER A 90 0.08 -0.26 -12.77
CA SER A 90 -1.06 0.52 -12.31
C SER A 90 -0.99 0.74 -10.80
N GLY A 91 -1.88 1.60 -10.27
CA GLY A 91 -1.86 1.94 -8.84
C GLY A 91 -0.73 2.91 -8.45
N GLU A 92 -0.03 3.49 -9.42
CA GLU A 92 1.12 4.39 -9.20
C GLU A 92 0.77 5.65 -8.40
N ASN A 93 -0.49 6.08 -8.41
CA ASN A 93 -0.90 7.34 -7.78
C ASN A 93 -1.35 7.18 -6.32
N ALA A 94 -1.25 5.98 -5.75
CA ALA A 94 -1.79 5.72 -4.42
C ALA A 94 -0.94 4.76 -3.58
N GLY A 95 -0.51 5.25 -2.43
CA GLY A 95 0.03 4.41 -1.37
C GLY A 95 1.51 4.05 -1.53
N VAL A 96 1.86 2.85 -1.07
CA VAL A 96 3.24 2.34 -0.95
C VAL A 96 3.42 1.02 -1.72
N HIS A 97 2.51 0.76 -2.64
CA HIS A 97 2.49 -0.43 -3.49
C HIS A 97 2.19 -0.02 -4.94
N VAL A 98 2.66 -0.83 -5.86
CA VAL A 98 2.29 -0.77 -7.27
C VAL A 98 1.79 -2.14 -7.73
N LEU A 99 0.92 -2.17 -8.71
CA LEU A 99 0.48 -3.38 -9.36
C LEU A 99 1.22 -3.54 -10.69
N VAL A 100 1.79 -4.72 -10.90
CA VAL A 100 2.43 -5.09 -12.17
C VAL A 100 1.56 -6.15 -12.82
N HIS A 101 1.06 -5.83 -14.01
CA HIS A 101 0.32 -6.75 -14.83
C HIS A 101 1.32 -7.55 -15.69
N LEU A 102 1.25 -8.86 -15.55
CA LEU A 102 2.14 -9.81 -16.20
C LEU A 102 1.72 -10.06 -17.65
N PRO A 103 2.66 -10.41 -18.53
CA PRO A 103 2.33 -10.76 -19.90
C PRO A 103 1.49 -12.06 -19.96
N ARG A 104 0.83 -12.26 -21.10
CA ARG A 104 0.18 -13.55 -21.40
C ARG A 104 1.19 -14.68 -21.34
N GLY A 105 0.81 -15.79 -20.72
CA GLY A 105 1.68 -16.97 -20.58
C GLY A 105 2.50 -17.01 -19.29
N LEU A 106 2.54 -15.92 -18.50
CA LEU A 106 3.10 -15.91 -17.16
C LEU A 106 1.97 -15.76 -16.14
N SER A 107 1.63 -16.84 -15.47
CA SER A 107 0.61 -16.82 -14.42
C SER A 107 1.11 -16.11 -13.17
N GLU A 108 0.17 -15.62 -12.35
CA GLU A 108 0.48 -14.98 -11.08
C GLU A 108 1.24 -15.94 -10.13
N ALA A 109 0.76 -17.18 -10.01
CA ALA A 109 1.37 -18.18 -9.16
C ALA A 109 2.82 -18.50 -9.58
N GLU A 110 3.06 -18.61 -10.88
CA GLU A 110 4.39 -18.86 -11.45
C GLU A 110 5.32 -17.67 -11.22
N ALA A 111 4.86 -16.45 -11.46
CA ALA A 111 5.65 -15.23 -11.22
C ALA A 111 6.04 -15.07 -9.75
N VAL A 112 5.12 -15.36 -8.82
CA VAL A 112 5.38 -15.35 -7.37
C VAL A 112 6.39 -16.42 -7.00
N GLN A 113 6.27 -17.63 -7.57
CA GLN A 113 7.17 -18.75 -7.26
C GLN A 113 8.58 -18.47 -7.77
N ARG A 114 8.75 -18.04 -9.03
CA ARG A 114 10.05 -17.69 -9.61
C ARG A 114 10.75 -16.58 -8.82
N ALA A 115 10.01 -15.52 -8.46
CA ALA A 115 10.56 -14.45 -7.64
C ALA A 115 11.04 -14.95 -6.27
N LYS A 116 10.27 -15.84 -5.63
CA LYS A 116 10.62 -16.42 -4.34
C LYS A 116 11.87 -17.29 -4.40
N GLU A 117 12.05 -18.08 -5.45
CA GLU A 117 13.24 -18.93 -5.68
C GLU A 117 14.51 -18.09 -5.81
N ASP A 118 14.41 -16.92 -6.44
CA ASP A 118 15.51 -15.96 -6.57
C ASP A 118 15.59 -14.96 -5.38
N GLY A 119 14.88 -15.23 -4.27
CA GLY A 119 14.99 -14.49 -3.01
C GLY A 119 14.14 -13.21 -2.90
N VAL A 120 13.27 -12.94 -3.88
CA VAL A 120 12.38 -11.77 -3.86
C VAL A 120 10.95 -12.18 -3.52
N ARG A 121 10.37 -11.54 -2.51
CA ARG A 121 8.98 -11.77 -2.13
C ARG A 121 8.05 -10.77 -2.79
N VAL A 122 7.17 -11.26 -3.63
CA VAL A 122 6.06 -10.50 -4.23
C VAL A 122 4.72 -11.15 -3.85
N TYR A 123 3.62 -10.43 -4.04
CA TYR A 123 2.30 -10.93 -3.66
C TYR A 123 1.38 -10.94 -4.87
N GLY A 124 0.72 -12.08 -5.08
CA GLY A 124 -0.33 -12.20 -6.08
C GLY A 124 -1.58 -11.42 -5.67
N LEU A 125 -2.24 -10.78 -6.61
CA LEU A 125 -3.43 -9.98 -6.37
C LEU A 125 -4.67 -10.86 -6.09
N GLU A 126 -4.73 -12.08 -6.67
CA GLU A 126 -5.85 -13.01 -6.50
C GLU A 126 -6.18 -13.28 -5.03
N ARG A 127 -5.18 -13.36 -4.17
CA ARG A 127 -5.39 -13.60 -2.73
C ARG A 127 -6.17 -12.50 -2.01
N TYR A 128 -6.33 -11.33 -2.63
CA TYR A 128 -7.09 -10.19 -2.11
C TYR A 128 -8.45 -10.04 -2.78
N CYS A 129 -8.76 -10.87 -3.77
CA CYS A 129 -10.03 -10.86 -4.49
C CYS A 129 -11.00 -11.87 -3.85
N ILE A 130 -12.25 -11.47 -3.73
CA ILE A 130 -13.35 -12.35 -3.31
C ILE A 130 -14.17 -12.64 -4.56
N GLY A 131 -14.24 -13.91 -4.97
CA GLY A 131 -15.02 -14.34 -6.15
C GLY A 131 -14.16 -15.00 -7.23
N ALA A 132 -14.46 -14.76 -8.49
CA ALA A 132 -13.85 -15.47 -9.61
C ALA A 132 -12.32 -15.35 -9.63
N ALA A 133 -11.67 -16.48 -9.84
CA ALA A 133 -10.24 -16.50 -10.18
C ALA A 133 -10.00 -15.66 -11.45
N ALA A 134 -8.85 -14.99 -11.50
CA ALA A 134 -8.44 -14.29 -12.71
C ALA A 134 -8.38 -15.28 -13.88
N ASP A 135 -8.78 -14.83 -15.07
CA ASP A 135 -8.65 -15.61 -16.28
C ASP A 135 -7.16 -15.84 -16.59
N PRO A 136 -6.65 -17.06 -16.52
CA PRO A 136 -5.24 -17.35 -16.76
C PRO A 136 -4.74 -16.89 -18.15
N ALA A 137 -5.67 -16.73 -19.10
CA ALA A 137 -5.35 -16.27 -20.46
C ALA A 137 -5.01 -14.77 -20.53
N GLN A 138 -5.35 -13.99 -19.50
CA GLN A 138 -5.12 -12.54 -19.49
C GLN A 138 -3.80 -12.11 -18.83
N GLY A 139 -3.01 -13.07 -18.30
CA GLY A 139 -1.86 -12.80 -17.46
C GLY A 139 -2.27 -12.49 -16.01
N GLY A 140 -1.37 -12.71 -15.07
CA GLY A 140 -1.61 -12.43 -13.65
C GLY A 140 -1.31 -10.98 -13.28
N THR A 141 -1.62 -10.61 -12.04
CA THR A 141 -1.24 -9.31 -11.48
C THR A 141 -0.52 -9.52 -10.15
N VAL A 142 0.65 -8.93 -10.00
CA VAL A 142 1.42 -8.97 -8.76
C VAL A 142 1.49 -7.60 -8.12
N LEU A 143 1.49 -7.59 -6.80
CA LEU A 143 1.61 -6.42 -5.97
C LEU A 143 3.04 -6.31 -5.45
N LEU A 144 3.69 -5.19 -5.72
CA LEU A 144 5.02 -4.85 -5.24
C LEU A 144 4.95 -3.76 -4.18
N GLY A 145 5.41 -4.06 -2.96
CA GLY A 145 5.56 -3.08 -1.88
C GLY A 145 6.99 -2.56 -1.83
N TYR A 146 7.18 -1.25 -1.73
CA TYR A 146 8.50 -0.63 -1.77
C TYR A 146 8.86 0.23 -0.54
N ALA A 147 7.91 0.51 0.33
CA ALA A 147 8.11 1.47 1.42
C ALA A 147 9.21 1.07 2.42
N GLY A 148 9.33 -0.23 2.71
CA GLY A 148 10.27 -0.76 3.69
C GLY A 148 11.69 -1.01 3.14
N LEU A 149 11.89 -0.88 1.82
CA LEU A 149 13.16 -1.17 1.17
C LEU A 149 14.02 0.11 1.03
N SER A 150 15.34 -0.05 0.96
CA SER A 150 16.25 1.00 0.52
C SER A 150 16.20 1.15 -1.01
N GLU A 151 16.82 2.18 -1.57
CA GLU A 151 16.88 2.36 -3.03
C GLU A 151 17.76 1.27 -3.68
N GLU A 152 18.81 0.83 -2.99
CA GLU A 152 19.68 -0.26 -3.42
C GLU A 152 18.91 -1.60 -3.46
N GLU A 153 18.15 -1.91 -2.41
CA GLU A 153 17.31 -3.10 -2.34
C GLU A 153 16.22 -3.11 -3.43
N ILE A 154 15.64 -1.93 -3.75
CA ILE A 154 14.68 -1.79 -4.85
C ILE A 154 15.35 -2.09 -6.19
N ALA A 155 16.57 -1.57 -6.42
CA ALA A 155 17.30 -1.80 -7.66
C ALA A 155 17.69 -3.28 -7.83
N GLU A 156 18.17 -3.91 -6.77
CA GLU A 156 18.52 -5.33 -6.75
C GLU A 156 17.29 -6.21 -7.01
N ALA A 157 16.20 -5.99 -6.28
CA ALA A 157 14.96 -6.73 -6.46
C ALA A 157 14.39 -6.57 -7.87
N ALA A 158 14.41 -5.36 -8.44
CA ALA A 158 13.96 -5.14 -9.81
C ALA A 158 14.82 -5.89 -10.83
N ALA A 159 16.14 -5.94 -10.65
CA ALA A 159 17.04 -6.69 -11.54
C ALA A 159 16.74 -8.20 -11.49
N ILE A 160 16.51 -8.75 -10.30
CA ILE A 160 16.13 -10.17 -10.09
C ILE A 160 14.78 -10.44 -10.77
N LEU A 161 13.77 -9.63 -10.51
CA LEU A 161 12.43 -9.81 -11.10
C LEU A 161 12.49 -9.74 -12.64
N LYS A 162 13.25 -8.80 -13.20
CA LYS A 162 13.44 -8.69 -14.64
C LYS A 162 14.03 -9.98 -15.23
N LYS A 163 14.98 -10.60 -14.55
CA LYS A 163 15.60 -11.86 -14.97
C LYS A 163 14.63 -13.03 -14.87
N CYS A 164 14.01 -13.25 -13.71
CA CYS A 164 13.20 -14.44 -13.47
C CYS A 164 11.85 -14.43 -14.18
N TRP A 165 11.32 -13.26 -14.52
CA TRP A 165 10.05 -13.15 -15.27
C TRP A 165 10.21 -13.17 -16.79
N ASN A 166 11.42 -12.89 -17.32
CA ASN A 166 11.71 -12.95 -18.75
C ASN A 166 12.46 -14.25 -19.14
N ALA A 167 12.62 -15.18 -18.22
CA ALA A 167 13.28 -16.47 -18.42
C ALA A 167 12.35 -17.50 -19.09
#